data_5dc25a780b63c39cd5915a606fb98e58
#
_entry.id   5dc25a780b63c39cd5915a606fb98e58
#
_cell.length_a   1.000
_cell.length_b   1.000
_cell.length_c   1.000
_cell.angle_alpha   90.00
_cell.angle_beta   90.00
_cell.angle_gamma   90.00
#
_symmetry.space_group_name_H-M   'P 1'
#
loop_
_entity.id
_entity.type
_entity.pdbx_description
1 polymer ?
#
loop_
_entity_poly.entity_id
_entity_poly.type
_entity_poly.pdbx_seq_one_letter_code
_entity_poly.pdbx_strand_id
1 'polypeptide(L)'
;DVEIKEVYVGIAGQHIKSMQHRGMITRSNTDYEISQADIDAITDDMYRLAMPPGEEIIHVIPQEFIVDNEQGIKEPIGMEGVRLEANCHIITGLVTAAKNIYKCVEKAGLTTKELILEPLASAEAVLTEEEKEAGVVLVDIGGGTTDIAIFQDGIIRHTAVIPFGGNVITEDIKEGCSIIRTQAEQLKVKFGSALAKQTRDNEIVSIPGLRGREPKEISVKNLAHIIQARVEEIIDHVYFEIKNSGFEKKLIAGIVITGGGSQLKNISQLVEYITGMDTRIGYPNEHLGKGFDEVKSPMYATGVGLVICGLKDVEDLEKRTQHELATNKSTPTEEPTPQAPARTPFGRNWLEFIKKSLVDDGGDSNLNG
;
A
#
# COMPACT_ATOMS: atom_id res chain seq x y z
N ASP A 1 29.59 8.69 4.18
CA ASP A 1 28.70 7.66 4.76
C ASP A 1 27.51 8.38 5.39
N VAL A 2 26.30 7.99 5.01
CA VAL A 2 25.06 8.48 5.61
C VAL A 2 24.60 7.40 6.58
N GLU A 3 24.37 7.78 7.84
CA GLU A 3 23.79 6.88 8.85
C GLU A 3 22.28 6.93 8.76
N ILE A 4 21.65 5.82 8.33
CA ILE A 4 20.19 5.67 8.31
C ILE A 4 19.74 5.20 9.69
N LYS A 5 18.83 5.95 10.33
CA LYS A 5 18.26 5.63 11.65
C LYS A 5 16.78 5.32 11.59
N GLU A 6 16.05 6.06 10.78
CA GLU A 6 14.59 5.95 10.63
C GLU A 6 14.23 5.42 9.24
N VAL A 7 13.22 4.57 9.19
CA VAL A 7 12.74 3.95 7.94
C VAL A 7 11.21 3.96 7.85
N TYR A 8 10.70 4.09 6.65
CA TYR A 8 9.31 3.80 6.30
C TYR A 8 9.21 2.33 5.94
N VAL A 9 8.16 1.66 6.38
CA VAL A 9 8.03 0.21 6.22
C VAL A 9 6.68 -0.12 5.62
N GLY A 10 6.68 -1.01 4.61
CA GLY A 10 5.46 -1.51 3.99
C GLY A 10 4.77 -2.55 4.86
N ILE A 11 3.44 -2.58 4.80
CA ILE A 11 2.61 -3.65 5.33
C ILE A 11 1.62 -4.10 4.26
N ALA A 12 1.54 -5.41 4.04
CA ALA A 12 0.54 -6.07 3.21
C ALA A 12 0.18 -7.43 3.81
N GLY A 13 -0.78 -8.11 3.22
CA GLY A 13 -1.16 -9.46 3.60
C GLY A 13 -2.65 -9.64 3.83
N GLN A 14 -3.09 -10.90 3.94
CA GLN A 14 -4.51 -11.30 4.08
C GLN A 14 -5.20 -10.75 5.34
N HIS A 15 -4.44 -10.26 6.31
CA HIS A 15 -4.94 -9.68 7.54
C HIS A 15 -5.32 -8.20 7.40
N ILE A 16 -5.01 -7.60 6.27
CA ILE A 16 -5.42 -6.22 5.94
C ILE A 16 -6.88 -6.22 5.52
N LYS A 17 -7.67 -5.37 6.13
CA LYS A 17 -9.08 -5.14 5.79
C LYS A 17 -9.32 -3.66 5.59
N SER A 18 -10.37 -3.32 4.87
CA SER A 18 -10.82 -1.95 4.72
C SER A 18 -12.30 -1.81 5.04
N MET A 19 -12.67 -0.65 5.55
CA MET A 19 -14.05 -0.29 5.86
C MET A 19 -14.29 1.19 5.60
N GLN A 20 -15.54 1.53 5.29
CA GLN A 20 -15.97 2.93 5.18
C GLN A 20 -16.56 3.37 6.52
N HIS A 21 -16.17 4.54 6.99
CA HIS A 21 -16.75 5.13 8.18
C HIS A 21 -16.93 6.63 8.02
N ARG A 22 -18.00 7.17 8.61
CA ARG A 22 -18.29 8.60 8.56
C ARG A 22 -18.01 9.22 9.91
N GLY A 23 -17.04 10.14 9.95
CA GLY A 23 -16.74 10.96 11.11
C GLY A 23 -17.46 12.28 11.08
N MET A 24 -17.63 12.91 12.26
CA MET A 24 -18.31 14.21 12.38
C MET A 24 -17.75 14.96 13.58
N ILE A 25 -17.45 16.25 13.37
CA ILE A 25 -17.23 17.19 14.46
C ILE A 25 -18.20 18.37 14.34
N THR A 26 -18.62 18.90 15.50
CA THR A 26 -19.35 20.17 15.57
C THR A 26 -18.38 21.21 16.10
N ARG A 27 -18.17 22.26 15.32
CA ARG A 27 -17.25 23.33 15.66
C ARG A 27 -17.93 24.27 16.69
N SER A 28 -17.26 24.54 17.78
CA SER A 28 -17.77 25.43 18.82
C SER A 28 -17.59 26.90 18.49
N ASN A 29 -16.67 27.22 17.58
CA ASN A 29 -16.45 28.59 17.10
C ASN A 29 -16.75 28.66 15.60
N THR A 30 -17.80 29.36 15.25
CA THR A 30 -18.32 29.50 13.88
C THR A 30 -17.80 30.75 13.17
N ASP A 31 -17.07 31.60 13.89
CA ASP A 31 -16.55 32.86 13.37
C ASP A 31 -15.25 32.69 12.56
N TYR A 32 -14.71 31.48 12.51
CA TYR A 32 -13.49 31.18 11.77
C TYR A 32 -13.74 30.13 10.70
N GLU A 33 -13.01 30.22 9.61
CA GLU A 33 -12.95 29.23 8.53
C GLU A 33 -12.50 27.86 9.05
N ILE A 34 -12.88 26.80 8.34
CA ILE A 34 -12.40 25.44 8.60
C ILE A 34 -10.87 25.41 8.40
N SER A 35 -10.19 24.88 9.38
CA SER A 35 -8.71 24.80 9.44
C SER A 35 -8.22 23.35 9.31
N GLN A 36 -6.92 23.18 9.08
CA GLN A 36 -6.27 21.87 9.13
C GLN A 36 -6.49 21.17 10.48
N ALA A 37 -6.54 21.91 11.58
CA ALA A 37 -6.80 21.36 12.91
C ALA A 37 -8.18 20.69 13.03
N ASP A 38 -9.18 21.19 12.32
CA ASP A 38 -10.51 20.58 12.28
C ASP A 38 -10.49 19.24 11.53
N ILE A 39 -9.71 19.14 10.45
CA ILE A 39 -9.50 17.90 9.70
C ILE A 39 -8.72 16.89 10.53
N ASP A 40 -7.66 17.33 11.18
CA ASP A 40 -6.84 16.51 12.07
C ASP A 40 -7.71 15.96 13.23
N ALA A 41 -8.61 16.77 13.79
CA ALA A 41 -9.50 16.36 14.85
C ALA A 41 -10.47 15.23 14.41
N ILE A 42 -11.05 15.31 13.20
CA ILE A 42 -11.88 14.22 12.66
C ILE A 42 -11.05 12.96 12.46
N THR A 43 -9.86 13.09 11.89
CA THR A 43 -8.96 11.96 11.64
C THR A 43 -8.55 11.29 12.95
N ASP A 44 -8.21 12.07 13.98
CA ASP A 44 -7.87 11.57 15.31
C ASP A 44 -9.03 10.83 15.97
N ASP A 45 -10.28 11.29 15.78
CA ASP A 45 -11.46 10.60 16.28
C ASP A 45 -11.67 9.26 15.59
N MET A 46 -11.35 9.15 14.30
CA MET A 46 -11.42 7.88 13.57
C MET A 46 -10.39 6.87 14.09
N TYR A 47 -9.19 7.29 14.47
CA TYR A 47 -8.20 6.41 15.10
C TYR A 47 -8.63 5.86 16.47
N ARG A 48 -9.63 6.48 17.11
CA ARG A 48 -10.18 6.02 18.42
C ARG A 48 -11.34 5.04 18.30
N LEU A 49 -11.75 4.69 17.08
CA LEU A 49 -12.83 3.74 16.88
C LEU A 49 -12.50 2.38 17.53
N ALA A 50 -13.49 1.79 18.16
CA ALA A 50 -13.35 0.47 18.76
C ALA A 50 -13.21 -0.59 17.66
N MET A 51 -12.06 -1.26 17.63
CA MET A 51 -11.79 -2.35 16.70
C MET A 51 -12.03 -3.71 17.37
N PRO A 52 -12.29 -4.78 16.57
CA PRO A 52 -12.31 -6.14 17.09
C PRO A 52 -11.00 -6.48 17.81
N PRO A 53 -11.04 -7.37 18.83
CA PRO A 53 -9.84 -7.78 19.54
C PRO A 53 -8.75 -8.31 18.60
N GLY A 54 -7.55 -7.75 18.72
CA GLY A 54 -6.39 -8.13 17.90
C GLY A 54 -6.26 -7.39 16.58
N GLU A 55 -7.19 -6.50 16.24
CA GLU A 55 -7.11 -5.60 15.10
C GLU A 55 -6.79 -4.16 15.54
N GLU A 56 -6.07 -3.42 14.69
CA GLU A 56 -5.78 -1.99 14.88
C GLU A 56 -5.94 -1.24 13.57
N ILE A 57 -6.19 0.06 13.68
CA ILE A 57 -6.28 0.96 12.52
C ILE A 57 -4.85 1.30 12.09
N ILE A 58 -4.54 1.04 10.82
CA ILE A 58 -3.25 1.37 10.19
C ILE A 58 -3.34 2.74 9.53
N HIS A 59 -4.40 2.96 8.71
CA HIS A 59 -4.61 4.23 8.03
C HIS A 59 -6.06 4.69 8.15
N VAL A 60 -6.24 6.01 8.27
CA VAL A 60 -7.49 6.73 8.10
C VAL A 60 -7.31 7.70 6.94
N ILE A 61 -8.04 7.48 5.86
CA ILE A 61 -7.92 8.26 4.64
C ILE A 61 -9.26 8.96 4.37
N PRO A 62 -9.37 10.27 4.59
CA PRO A 62 -10.55 11.02 4.21
C PRO A 62 -10.75 10.97 2.69
N GLN A 63 -11.97 10.67 2.25
CA GLN A 63 -12.32 10.56 0.84
C GLN A 63 -13.10 11.77 0.33
N GLU A 64 -14.00 12.27 1.14
CA GLU A 64 -14.76 13.49 0.88
C GLU A 64 -15.23 14.11 2.18
N PHE A 65 -15.43 15.41 2.17
CA PHE A 65 -15.98 16.15 3.29
C PHE A 65 -17.40 16.63 3.00
N ILE A 66 -18.13 16.90 4.09
CA ILE A 66 -19.47 17.44 4.07
C ILE A 66 -19.50 18.60 5.05
N VAL A 67 -19.80 19.79 4.55
CA VAL A 67 -19.89 21.02 5.36
C VAL A 67 -21.33 21.45 5.40
N ASP A 68 -21.96 21.50 6.58
CA ASP A 68 -23.36 21.91 6.79
C ASP A 68 -24.37 21.27 5.81
N ASN A 69 -24.20 19.98 5.50
CA ASN A 69 -24.95 19.15 4.54
C ASN A 69 -24.58 19.31 3.06
N GLU A 70 -23.67 20.18 2.68
CA GLU A 70 -23.10 20.23 1.33
C GLU A 70 -22.08 19.10 1.17
N GLN A 71 -22.33 18.17 0.23
CA GLN A 71 -21.55 16.95 0.00
C GLN A 71 -20.54 17.14 -1.14
N GLY A 72 -19.58 16.22 -1.25
CA GLY A 72 -18.65 16.16 -2.38
C GLY A 72 -17.49 17.17 -2.29
N ILE A 73 -17.25 17.74 -1.11
CA ILE A 73 -16.17 18.70 -0.89
C ILE A 73 -14.85 17.90 -0.75
N LYS A 74 -13.87 18.19 -1.62
CA LYS A 74 -12.55 17.57 -1.55
C LYS A 74 -11.63 18.31 -0.57
N GLU A 75 -11.71 19.63 -0.53
CA GLU A 75 -10.86 20.48 0.30
C GLU A 75 -11.73 21.50 1.05
N PRO A 76 -12.04 21.25 2.33
CA PRO A 76 -12.91 22.11 3.11
C PRO A 76 -12.19 23.29 3.78
N ILE A 77 -10.83 23.34 3.73
CA ILE A 77 -10.05 24.41 4.37
C ILE A 77 -10.42 25.76 3.76
N GLY A 78 -10.64 26.77 4.64
CA GLY A 78 -11.05 28.10 4.22
C GLY A 78 -12.56 28.25 3.99
N MET A 79 -13.36 27.21 4.12
CA MET A 79 -14.83 27.29 4.07
C MET A 79 -15.40 27.66 5.45
N GLU A 80 -16.48 28.42 5.45
CA GLU A 80 -17.28 28.65 6.66
C GLU A 80 -18.23 27.47 6.88
N GLY A 81 -18.44 27.06 8.13
CA GLY A 81 -19.38 26.00 8.47
C GLY A 81 -19.32 25.61 9.95
N VAL A 82 -20.45 25.14 10.45
CA VAL A 82 -20.61 24.69 11.85
C VAL A 82 -20.31 23.20 11.99
N ARG A 83 -20.81 22.41 11.05
CA ARG A 83 -20.70 20.95 11.08
C ARG A 83 -19.81 20.47 9.95
N LEU A 84 -18.71 19.85 10.34
CA LEU A 84 -17.79 19.20 9.40
C LEU A 84 -17.87 17.70 9.57
N GLU A 85 -18.14 16.99 8.48
CA GLU A 85 -18.12 15.52 8.41
C GLU A 85 -17.13 15.07 7.36
N ALA A 86 -16.58 13.86 7.55
CA ALA A 86 -15.69 13.22 6.59
C ALA A 86 -16.12 11.76 6.36
N ASN A 87 -16.25 11.36 5.12
CA ASN A 87 -16.32 9.96 4.76
C ASN A 87 -14.89 9.44 4.65
N CYS A 88 -14.51 8.51 5.54
CA CYS A 88 -13.16 8.00 5.64
C CYS A 88 -13.07 6.53 5.18
N HIS A 89 -12.03 6.23 4.41
CA HIS A 89 -11.59 4.87 4.16
C HIS A 89 -10.61 4.47 5.26
N ILE A 90 -11.03 3.51 6.08
CA ILE A 90 -10.24 3.04 7.22
C ILE A 90 -9.63 1.70 6.86
N ILE A 91 -8.32 1.59 7.03
CA ILE A 91 -7.55 0.37 6.79
C ILE A 91 -7.12 -0.19 8.14
N THR A 92 -7.45 -1.45 8.38
CA THR A 92 -7.11 -2.17 9.61
C THR A 92 -6.21 -3.35 9.33
N GLY A 93 -5.48 -3.77 10.34
CA GLY A 93 -4.61 -4.94 10.27
C GLY A 93 -4.46 -5.61 11.63
N LEU A 94 -3.81 -6.78 11.65
CA LEU A 94 -3.53 -7.48 12.90
C LEU A 94 -2.41 -6.79 13.69
N VAL A 95 -2.67 -6.48 14.95
CA VAL A 95 -1.68 -5.95 15.92
C VAL A 95 -0.42 -6.80 15.95
N THR A 96 -0.56 -8.12 15.89
CA THR A 96 0.59 -9.05 15.92
C THR A 96 1.48 -8.93 14.68
N ALA A 97 0.89 -8.67 13.51
CA ALA A 97 1.64 -8.49 12.28
C ALA A 97 2.47 -7.19 12.34
N ALA A 98 1.86 -6.07 12.70
CA ALA A 98 2.55 -4.80 12.87
C ALA A 98 3.66 -4.90 13.93
N LYS A 99 3.38 -5.48 15.11
CA LYS A 99 4.39 -5.72 16.15
C LYS A 99 5.58 -6.55 15.66
N ASN A 100 5.34 -7.56 14.83
CA ASN A 100 6.43 -8.37 14.28
C ASN A 100 7.31 -7.56 13.33
N ILE A 101 6.71 -6.69 12.50
CA ILE A 101 7.45 -5.77 11.62
C ILE A 101 8.32 -4.85 12.46
N TYR A 102 7.76 -4.15 13.46
CA TYR A 102 8.52 -3.26 14.35
C TYR A 102 9.70 -3.99 15.01
N LYS A 103 9.49 -5.19 15.55
CA LYS A 103 10.56 -5.99 16.16
C LYS A 103 11.67 -6.36 15.16
N CYS A 104 11.34 -6.61 13.89
CA CYS A 104 12.34 -6.89 12.87
C CYS A 104 13.19 -5.66 12.58
N VAL A 105 12.57 -4.49 12.47
CA VAL A 105 13.26 -3.20 12.24
C VAL A 105 14.16 -2.85 13.42
N GLU A 106 13.68 -2.98 14.65
CA GLU A 106 14.48 -2.77 15.87
C GLU A 106 15.69 -3.71 15.96
N LYS A 107 15.51 -5.00 15.61
CA LYS A 107 16.63 -5.96 15.55
C LYS A 107 17.67 -5.62 14.49
N ALA A 108 17.29 -4.90 13.44
CA ALA A 108 18.21 -4.37 12.45
C ALA A 108 18.92 -3.08 12.91
N GLY A 109 18.64 -2.58 14.12
CA GLY A 109 19.20 -1.34 14.67
C GLY A 109 18.57 -0.07 14.11
N LEU A 110 17.35 -0.18 13.53
CA LEU A 110 16.61 0.92 12.92
C LEU A 110 15.33 1.22 13.71
N THR A 111 14.78 2.40 13.49
CA THR A 111 13.49 2.83 14.05
C THR A 111 12.48 2.97 12.92
N THR A 112 11.29 2.41 13.08
CA THR A 112 10.19 2.62 12.14
C THR A 112 9.60 4.01 12.37
N LYS A 113 9.62 4.85 11.34
CA LYS A 113 8.97 6.16 11.38
C LYS A 113 7.48 6.02 11.14
N GLU A 114 7.12 5.27 10.09
CA GLU A 114 5.74 5.02 9.73
C GLU A 114 5.58 3.65 9.08
N LEU A 115 4.40 3.04 9.27
CA LEU A 115 3.97 1.81 8.63
C LEU A 115 2.95 2.16 7.55
N ILE A 116 3.31 1.90 6.28
CA ILE A 116 2.50 2.31 5.12
C ILE A 116 1.94 1.07 4.43
N LEU A 117 0.65 1.10 4.05
CA LEU A 117 0.06 0.05 3.24
C LEU A 117 0.76 -0.05 1.88
N GLU A 118 1.25 -1.24 1.51
CA GLU A 118 2.08 -1.42 0.30
C GLU A 118 1.44 -0.93 -0.99
N PRO A 119 0.16 -1.20 -1.31
CA PRO A 119 -0.44 -0.67 -2.52
C PRO A 119 -0.56 0.87 -2.56
N LEU A 120 -0.58 1.56 -1.39
CA LEU A 120 -0.49 3.03 -1.36
C LEU A 120 0.91 3.49 -1.77
N ALA A 121 1.94 2.86 -1.22
CA ALA A 121 3.32 3.16 -1.59
C ALA A 121 3.57 2.86 -3.08
N SER A 122 3.16 1.68 -3.56
CA SER A 122 3.29 1.31 -4.98
C SER A 122 2.58 2.30 -5.91
N ALA A 123 1.39 2.80 -5.50
CA ALA A 123 0.65 3.81 -6.27
C ALA A 123 1.43 5.11 -6.45
N GLU A 124 2.11 5.57 -5.39
CA GLU A 124 2.95 6.78 -5.47
C GLU A 124 4.12 6.63 -6.43
N ALA A 125 4.60 5.41 -6.64
CA ALA A 125 5.73 5.15 -7.54
C ALA A 125 5.34 4.96 -9.01
N VAL A 126 4.10 4.49 -9.31
CA VAL A 126 3.77 4.00 -10.65
C VAL A 126 2.53 4.60 -11.29
N LEU A 127 1.71 5.34 -10.52
CA LEU A 127 0.52 6.02 -11.02
C LEU A 127 0.77 7.52 -11.17
N THR A 128 0.21 8.10 -12.25
CA THR A 128 0.16 9.56 -12.38
C THR A 128 -1.09 10.13 -11.70
N GLU A 129 -1.08 11.42 -11.39
CA GLU A 129 -2.25 12.08 -10.79
C GLU A 129 -3.45 12.08 -11.75
N GLU A 130 -3.20 12.19 -13.07
CA GLU A 130 -4.25 12.11 -14.10
C GLU A 130 -4.91 10.72 -14.13
N GLU A 131 -4.14 9.64 -13.95
CA GLU A 131 -4.69 8.28 -13.84
C GLU A 131 -5.54 8.11 -12.58
N LYS A 132 -5.04 8.60 -11.44
CA LYS A 132 -5.79 8.58 -10.17
C LYS A 132 -7.10 9.38 -10.29
N GLU A 133 -7.09 10.51 -10.99
CA GLU A 133 -8.28 11.33 -11.22
C GLU A 133 -9.25 10.65 -12.19
N ALA A 134 -8.77 10.14 -13.33
CA ALA A 134 -9.59 9.49 -14.34
C ALA A 134 -10.24 8.19 -13.87
N GLY A 135 -9.68 7.55 -12.85
CA GLY A 135 -10.09 6.25 -12.33
C GLY A 135 -9.19 5.12 -12.84
N VAL A 136 -8.46 4.49 -11.93
CA VAL A 136 -7.48 3.43 -12.22
C VAL A 136 -7.49 2.35 -11.15
N VAL A 137 -7.21 1.11 -11.55
CA VAL A 137 -6.89 0.02 -10.64
C VAL A 137 -5.39 -0.22 -10.66
N LEU A 138 -4.75 -0.14 -9.52
CA LEU A 138 -3.41 -0.67 -9.31
C LEU A 138 -3.50 -2.13 -8.87
N VAL A 139 -2.74 -3.00 -9.51
CA VAL A 139 -2.61 -4.43 -9.17
C VAL A 139 -1.13 -4.74 -8.96
N ASP A 140 -0.72 -4.89 -7.72
CA ASP A 140 0.65 -5.26 -7.35
C ASP A 140 0.74 -6.78 -7.16
N ILE A 141 1.34 -7.48 -8.15
CA ILE A 141 1.48 -8.93 -8.12
C ILE A 141 2.85 -9.27 -7.49
N GLY A 142 2.82 -9.45 -6.18
CA GLY A 142 3.98 -9.85 -5.39
C GLY A 142 4.30 -11.35 -5.48
N GLY A 143 5.12 -11.83 -4.55
CA GLY A 143 5.43 -13.26 -4.43
C GLY A 143 4.31 -14.05 -3.76
N GLY A 144 3.78 -13.56 -2.65
CA GLY A 144 2.78 -14.23 -1.80
C GLY A 144 1.37 -13.72 -1.97
N THR A 145 1.22 -12.45 -2.29
CA THR A 145 -0.07 -11.75 -2.43
C THR A 145 -0.16 -11.03 -3.76
N THR A 146 -1.39 -10.68 -4.13
CA THR A 146 -1.72 -9.69 -5.14
C THR A 146 -2.57 -8.62 -4.46
N ASP A 147 -2.04 -7.41 -4.39
CA ASP A 147 -2.63 -6.29 -3.68
C ASP A 147 -3.31 -5.36 -4.69
N ILE A 148 -4.53 -4.89 -4.35
CA ILE A 148 -5.37 -4.08 -5.22
C ILE A 148 -5.65 -2.75 -4.53
N ALA A 149 -5.51 -1.65 -5.28
CA ALA A 149 -5.99 -0.35 -4.89
C ALA A 149 -6.73 0.31 -6.05
N ILE A 150 -7.93 0.81 -5.79
CA ILE A 150 -8.76 1.52 -6.78
C ILE A 150 -8.79 2.99 -6.43
N PHE A 151 -8.41 3.81 -7.40
CA PHE A 151 -8.44 5.27 -7.30
C PHE A 151 -9.48 5.82 -8.26
N GLN A 152 -10.15 6.89 -7.85
CA GLN A 152 -11.03 7.70 -8.68
C GLN A 152 -11.16 9.11 -8.08
N ASP A 153 -11.18 10.13 -8.93
CA ASP A 153 -11.19 11.54 -8.53
C ASP A 153 -9.97 11.94 -7.66
N GLY A 154 -8.81 11.27 -7.87
CA GLY A 154 -7.59 11.44 -7.07
C GLY A 154 -7.63 10.74 -5.70
N ILE A 155 -8.71 9.99 -5.37
CA ILE A 155 -8.97 9.45 -4.05
C ILE A 155 -8.99 7.92 -4.10
N ILE A 156 -8.40 7.27 -3.11
CA ILE A 156 -8.53 5.82 -2.96
C ILE A 156 -9.95 5.45 -2.56
N ARG A 157 -10.57 4.56 -3.31
CA ARG A 157 -11.96 4.15 -3.12
C ARG A 157 -12.10 2.74 -2.55
N HIS A 158 -11.18 1.85 -2.89
CA HIS A 158 -11.21 0.46 -2.45
C HIS A 158 -9.81 -0.12 -2.36
N THR A 159 -9.59 -1.01 -1.39
CA THR A 159 -8.38 -1.82 -1.28
C THR A 159 -8.76 -3.27 -1.01
N ALA A 160 -8.05 -4.20 -1.61
CA ALA A 160 -8.23 -5.64 -1.39
C ALA A 160 -6.90 -6.37 -1.49
N VAL A 161 -6.82 -7.53 -0.85
CA VAL A 161 -5.64 -8.40 -0.90
C VAL A 161 -6.08 -9.81 -1.29
N ILE A 162 -5.52 -10.30 -2.39
CA ILE A 162 -5.71 -11.67 -2.87
C ILE A 162 -4.54 -12.52 -2.35
N PRO A 163 -4.79 -13.69 -1.70
CA PRO A 163 -3.76 -14.50 -1.07
C PRO A 163 -2.94 -15.36 -2.06
N PHE A 164 -2.83 -14.92 -3.29
CA PHE A 164 -2.10 -15.57 -4.36
C PHE A 164 -1.17 -14.58 -5.06
N GLY A 165 0.01 -15.04 -5.44
CA GLY A 165 1.01 -14.26 -6.17
C GLY A 165 1.95 -15.18 -6.96
N GLY A 166 3.14 -14.70 -7.30
CA GLY A 166 4.10 -15.42 -8.12
C GLY A 166 4.57 -16.76 -7.55
N ASN A 167 4.48 -16.97 -6.24
CA ASN A 167 4.90 -18.22 -5.60
C ASN A 167 3.98 -19.40 -5.93
N VAL A 168 2.67 -19.16 -6.07
CA VAL A 168 1.71 -20.21 -6.43
C VAL A 168 2.01 -20.69 -7.86
N ILE A 169 2.31 -19.77 -8.77
CA ILE A 169 2.75 -20.12 -10.14
C ILE A 169 4.00 -21.02 -10.11
N THR A 170 4.95 -20.71 -9.22
CA THR A 170 6.17 -21.51 -9.06
C THR A 170 5.88 -22.93 -8.55
N GLU A 171 4.95 -23.07 -7.60
CA GLU A 171 4.53 -24.39 -7.10
C GLU A 171 3.81 -25.20 -8.20
N ASP A 172 2.95 -24.58 -9.01
CA ASP A 172 2.29 -25.27 -10.14
C ASP A 172 3.30 -25.75 -11.19
N ILE A 173 4.32 -24.92 -11.49
CA ILE A 173 5.40 -25.33 -12.40
C ILE A 173 6.19 -26.48 -11.80
N LYS A 174 6.53 -26.40 -10.51
CA LYS A 174 7.25 -27.47 -9.79
C LYS A 174 6.50 -28.80 -9.89
N GLU A 175 5.19 -28.80 -9.66
CA GLU A 175 4.35 -29.99 -9.73
C GLU A 175 4.16 -30.46 -11.17
N GLY A 176 3.70 -29.58 -12.06
CA GLY A 176 3.41 -29.90 -13.46
C GLY A 176 4.64 -30.36 -14.24
N CYS A 177 5.83 -29.80 -13.93
CA CYS A 177 7.09 -30.22 -14.52
C CYS A 177 7.84 -31.27 -13.68
N SER A 178 7.38 -31.64 -12.47
CA SER A 178 8.06 -32.55 -11.52
C SER A 178 9.56 -32.22 -11.34
N ILE A 179 9.85 -30.98 -10.92
CA ILE A 179 11.19 -30.42 -10.69
C ILE A 179 11.26 -29.78 -9.31
N ILE A 180 12.45 -29.33 -8.87
CA ILE A 180 12.58 -28.63 -7.61
C ILE A 180 12.15 -27.17 -7.74
N ARG A 181 11.72 -26.54 -6.63
CA ARG A 181 11.19 -25.17 -6.57
C ARG A 181 12.15 -24.14 -7.18
N THR A 182 13.45 -24.26 -6.91
CA THR A 182 14.46 -23.33 -7.45
C THR A 182 14.56 -23.38 -8.97
N GLN A 183 14.43 -24.57 -9.57
CA GLN A 183 14.39 -24.75 -11.02
C GLN A 183 13.07 -24.23 -11.61
N ALA A 184 11.96 -24.46 -10.92
CA ALA A 184 10.65 -23.92 -11.33
C ALA A 184 10.65 -22.39 -11.35
N GLU A 185 11.21 -21.75 -10.32
CA GLU A 185 11.36 -20.30 -10.28
C GLU A 185 12.23 -19.77 -11.42
N GLN A 186 13.37 -20.42 -11.69
CA GLN A 186 14.22 -20.05 -12.81
C GLN A 186 13.52 -20.20 -14.18
N LEU A 187 12.70 -21.24 -14.35
CA LEU A 187 11.91 -21.42 -15.57
C LEU A 187 10.87 -20.30 -15.71
N LYS A 188 10.14 -20.00 -14.64
CA LYS A 188 9.15 -18.92 -14.62
C LYS A 188 9.77 -17.59 -15.05
N VAL A 189 10.88 -17.21 -14.42
CA VAL A 189 11.55 -15.93 -14.66
C VAL A 189 12.16 -15.85 -16.07
N LYS A 190 12.80 -16.91 -16.56
CA LYS A 190 13.51 -16.86 -17.84
C LYS A 190 12.65 -17.14 -19.05
N PHE A 191 11.68 -18.04 -18.93
CA PHE A 191 10.92 -18.60 -20.06
C PHE A 191 9.41 -18.48 -19.90
N GLY A 192 8.94 -17.94 -18.75
CA GLY A 192 7.54 -17.81 -18.45
C GLY A 192 6.81 -16.84 -19.40
N SER A 193 5.61 -17.28 -19.84
CA SER A 193 4.66 -16.46 -20.60
C SER A 193 3.26 -16.69 -20.07
N ALA A 194 2.49 -15.62 -19.92
CA ALA A 194 1.09 -15.68 -19.54
C ALA A 194 0.15 -16.11 -20.69
N LEU A 195 0.65 -16.13 -21.92
CA LEU A 195 -0.12 -16.55 -23.10
C LEU A 195 0.59 -17.71 -23.83
N ALA A 196 0.07 -18.92 -23.69
CA ALA A 196 0.62 -20.12 -24.32
C ALA A 196 0.56 -20.07 -25.86
N LYS A 197 -0.44 -19.40 -26.43
CA LYS A 197 -0.57 -19.19 -27.88
C LYS A 197 0.55 -18.35 -28.51
N GLN A 198 1.23 -17.54 -27.70
CA GLN A 198 2.35 -16.68 -28.12
C GLN A 198 3.70 -17.40 -28.07
N THR A 199 3.74 -18.62 -27.54
CA THR A 199 4.97 -19.43 -27.44
C THR A 199 5.13 -20.34 -28.66
N ARG A 200 6.39 -20.62 -29.03
CA ARG A 200 6.70 -21.51 -30.16
C ARG A 200 6.48 -22.98 -29.80
N ASP A 201 5.88 -23.73 -30.70
CA ASP A 201 5.54 -25.15 -30.45
C ASP A 201 6.77 -26.05 -30.22
N ASN A 202 7.92 -25.72 -30.82
CA ASN A 202 9.13 -26.55 -30.81
C ASN A 202 10.23 -26.04 -29.86
N GLU A 203 9.90 -25.11 -28.98
CA GLU A 203 10.88 -24.59 -28.01
C GLU A 203 10.94 -25.49 -26.78
N ILE A 204 12.14 -26.04 -26.51
CA ILE A 204 12.40 -26.94 -25.39
C ILE A 204 13.52 -26.35 -24.54
N VAL A 205 13.35 -26.40 -23.23
CA VAL A 205 14.38 -26.01 -22.25
C VAL A 205 14.85 -27.26 -21.53
N SER A 206 16.17 -27.49 -21.53
CA SER A 206 16.80 -28.59 -20.79
C SER A 206 17.20 -28.13 -19.42
N ILE A 207 16.76 -28.87 -18.39
CA ILE A 207 17.10 -28.62 -16.98
C ILE A 207 18.05 -29.71 -16.48
N PRO A 208 19.12 -29.31 -15.79
CA PRO A 208 20.06 -30.30 -15.22
C PRO A 208 19.35 -31.27 -14.27
N GLY A 209 19.58 -32.55 -14.44
CA GLY A 209 19.07 -33.58 -13.54
C GLY A 209 19.74 -33.50 -12.15
N LEU A 210 19.03 -33.96 -11.12
CA LEU A 210 19.58 -34.05 -9.75
C LEU A 210 20.56 -35.22 -9.60
N ARG A 211 21.72 -34.97 -9.00
CA ARG A 211 22.72 -36.00 -8.64
C ARG A 211 23.06 -36.96 -9.78
N GLY A 212 23.37 -36.44 -10.96
CA GLY A 212 23.78 -37.26 -12.12
C GLY A 212 22.67 -37.97 -12.86
N ARG A 213 21.40 -37.59 -12.61
CA ARG A 213 20.27 -38.01 -13.47
C ARG A 213 20.35 -37.29 -14.81
N GLU A 214 19.77 -37.91 -15.84
CA GLU A 214 19.65 -37.29 -17.14
C GLU A 214 18.93 -35.93 -17.05
N PRO A 215 19.34 -34.97 -17.87
CA PRO A 215 18.63 -33.69 -17.97
C PRO A 215 17.14 -33.89 -18.35
N LYS A 216 16.30 -33.04 -17.81
CA LYS A 216 14.87 -33.06 -18.12
C LYS A 216 14.53 -32.00 -19.15
N GLU A 217 13.90 -32.43 -20.24
CA GLU A 217 13.41 -31.55 -21.28
C GLU A 217 11.98 -31.09 -20.97
N ILE A 218 11.76 -29.77 -21.04
CA ILE A 218 10.46 -29.14 -20.78
C ILE A 218 10.07 -28.28 -21.96
N SER A 219 8.88 -28.54 -22.52
CA SER A 219 8.29 -27.69 -23.55
C SER A 219 7.91 -26.33 -22.97
N VAL A 220 8.39 -25.25 -23.58
CA VAL A 220 8.05 -23.86 -23.21
C VAL A 220 6.57 -23.62 -23.36
N LYS A 221 5.92 -24.25 -24.35
CA LYS A 221 4.47 -24.16 -24.53
C LYS A 221 3.70 -24.79 -23.36
N ASN A 222 4.11 -25.97 -22.90
CA ASN A 222 3.50 -26.61 -21.72
C ASN A 222 3.73 -25.78 -20.45
N LEU A 223 4.92 -25.22 -20.29
CA LEU A 223 5.22 -24.29 -19.21
C LEU A 223 4.27 -23.07 -19.25
N ALA A 224 4.08 -22.49 -20.44
CA ALA A 224 3.18 -21.35 -20.61
C ALA A 224 1.71 -21.72 -20.33
N HIS A 225 1.26 -22.94 -20.64
CA HIS A 225 -0.09 -23.39 -20.27
C HIS A 225 -0.29 -23.47 -18.75
N ILE A 226 0.70 -23.99 -18.03
CA ILE A 226 0.65 -24.04 -16.56
C ILE A 226 0.58 -22.62 -15.97
N ILE A 227 1.44 -21.73 -16.47
CA ILE A 227 1.49 -20.34 -16.01
C ILE A 227 0.18 -19.62 -16.34
N GLN A 228 -0.31 -19.74 -17.58
CA GLN A 228 -1.54 -19.08 -18.02
C GLN A 228 -2.72 -19.47 -17.14
N ALA A 229 -2.93 -20.75 -16.87
CA ALA A 229 -4.03 -21.22 -16.05
C ALA A 229 -4.04 -20.58 -14.65
N ARG A 230 -2.85 -20.44 -14.01
CA ARG A 230 -2.77 -19.81 -12.70
C ARG A 230 -2.93 -18.27 -12.77
N VAL A 231 -2.37 -17.64 -13.79
CA VAL A 231 -2.52 -16.19 -13.97
C VAL A 231 -3.99 -15.85 -14.26
N GLU A 232 -4.68 -16.64 -15.07
CA GLU A 232 -6.14 -16.49 -15.30
C GLU A 232 -6.91 -16.51 -13.98
N GLU A 233 -6.64 -17.47 -13.09
CA GLU A 233 -7.28 -17.54 -11.78
C GLU A 233 -6.99 -16.31 -10.92
N ILE A 234 -5.74 -15.84 -10.87
CA ILE A 234 -5.38 -14.62 -10.14
C ILE A 234 -6.16 -13.41 -10.70
N ILE A 235 -6.21 -13.27 -12.02
CA ILE A 235 -6.88 -12.13 -12.65
C ILE A 235 -8.41 -12.22 -12.51
N ASP A 236 -8.99 -13.41 -12.49
CA ASP A 236 -10.41 -13.59 -12.19
C ASP A 236 -10.75 -13.08 -10.78
N HIS A 237 -9.90 -13.36 -9.78
CA HIS A 237 -10.05 -12.80 -8.45
C HIS A 237 -9.90 -11.27 -8.43
N VAL A 238 -8.91 -10.72 -9.16
CA VAL A 238 -8.74 -9.26 -9.32
C VAL A 238 -10.02 -8.65 -9.91
N TYR A 239 -10.54 -9.23 -10.98
CA TYR A 239 -11.73 -8.73 -11.65
C TYR A 239 -12.99 -8.84 -10.79
N PHE A 240 -13.09 -9.90 -9.99
CA PHE A 240 -14.15 -10.03 -8.99
C PHE A 240 -14.11 -8.88 -7.96
N GLU A 241 -12.93 -8.53 -7.43
CA GLU A 241 -12.78 -7.41 -6.51
C GLU A 241 -13.10 -6.05 -7.16
N ILE A 242 -12.71 -5.85 -8.42
CA ILE A 242 -13.08 -4.66 -9.20
C ILE A 242 -14.60 -4.52 -9.31
N LYS A 243 -15.32 -5.60 -9.62
CA LYS A 243 -16.78 -5.60 -9.68
C LYS A 243 -17.43 -5.32 -8.33
N ASN A 244 -16.92 -5.98 -7.28
CA ASN A 244 -17.44 -5.81 -5.92
C ASN A 244 -17.26 -4.40 -5.39
N SER A 245 -16.21 -3.69 -5.81
CA SER A 245 -15.98 -2.30 -5.43
C SER A 245 -17.07 -1.34 -5.94
N GLY A 246 -17.81 -1.73 -6.99
CA GLY A 246 -18.81 -0.88 -7.65
C GLY A 246 -18.24 0.21 -8.56
N PHE A 247 -16.91 0.26 -8.73
CA PHE A 247 -16.24 1.28 -9.54
C PHE A 247 -15.89 0.81 -10.97
N GLU A 248 -16.16 -0.43 -11.36
CA GLU A 248 -15.80 -1.02 -12.67
C GLU A 248 -16.04 -0.07 -13.87
N LYS A 249 -17.18 0.61 -13.90
CA LYS A 249 -17.58 1.49 -15.02
C LYS A 249 -16.96 2.91 -14.95
N LYS A 250 -16.21 3.20 -13.92
CA LYS A 250 -15.62 4.52 -13.65
C LYS A 250 -14.09 4.53 -13.81
N LEU A 251 -13.51 3.42 -14.26
CA LEU A 251 -12.07 3.22 -14.36
C LEU A 251 -11.59 3.49 -15.80
N ILE A 252 -11.57 4.77 -16.17
CA ILE A 252 -11.22 5.22 -17.54
C ILE A 252 -9.76 4.91 -17.87
N ALA A 253 -8.85 5.03 -16.90
CA ALA A 253 -7.43 4.72 -17.08
C ALA A 253 -7.11 3.22 -16.97
N GLY A 254 -8.14 2.36 -16.78
CA GLY A 254 -7.98 0.91 -16.82
C GLY A 254 -7.19 0.32 -15.65
N ILE A 255 -6.27 -0.59 -15.96
CA ILE A 255 -5.51 -1.36 -14.97
C ILE A 255 -4.01 -1.08 -15.13
N VAL A 256 -3.33 -0.78 -14.03
CA VAL A 256 -1.87 -0.70 -13.95
C VAL A 256 -1.38 -1.89 -13.14
N ILE A 257 -0.55 -2.75 -13.76
CA ILE A 257 0.03 -3.92 -13.10
C ILE A 257 1.46 -3.61 -12.70
N THR A 258 1.83 -3.88 -11.45
CA THR A 258 3.21 -3.74 -10.95
C THR A 258 3.64 -4.97 -10.16
N GLY A 259 4.76 -4.89 -9.46
CA GLY A 259 5.33 -6.03 -8.73
C GLY A 259 6.11 -7.01 -9.60
N GLY A 260 6.73 -7.99 -8.94
CA GLY A 260 7.56 -8.99 -9.63
C GLY A 260 6.80 -9.86 -10.64
N GLY A 261 5.51 -10.15 -10.35
CA GLY A 261 4.64 -10.94 -11.21
C GLY A 261 4.26 -10.25 -12.52
N SER A 262 4.25 -8.91 -12.55
CA SER A 262 3.95 -8.13 -13.75
C SER A 262 5.00 -8.30 -14.87
N GLN A 263 6.16 -8.87 -14.56
CA GLN A 263 7.24 -9.12 -15.52
C GLN A 263 7.05 -10.37 -16.37
N LEU A 264 6.00 -11.17 -16.11
CA LEU A 264 5.66 -12.30 -16.97
C LEU A 264 5.34 -11.79 -18.38
N LYS A 265 5.93 -12.44 -19.40
CA LYS A 265 5.67 -12.08 -20.80
C LYS A 265 4.17 -12.17 -21.11
N ASN A 266 3.66 -11.18 -21.83
CA ASN A 266 2.27 -11.12 -22.30
C ASN A 266 1.21 -11.05 -21.19
N ILE A 267 1.56 -10.67 -19.96
CA ILE A 267 0.59 -10.60 -18.87
C ILE A 267 -0.43 -9.48 -19.10
N SER A 268 -0.02 -8.30 -19.58
CA SER A 268 -0.95 -7.20 -19.88
C SER A 268 -2.01 -7.60 -20.90
N GLN A 269 -1.60 -8.30 -21.99
CA GLN A 269 -2.54 -8.79 -22.98
C GLN A 269 -3.53 -9.82 -22.42
N LEU A 270 -3.09 -10.67 -21.48
CA LEU A 270 -4.00 -11.62 -20.83
C LEU A 270 -4.99 -10.90 -19.92
N VAL A 271 -4.55 -9.90 -19.17
CA VAL A 271 -5.42 -9.08 -18.31
C VAL A 271 -6.45 -8.32 -19.15
N GLU A 272 -6.03 -7.66 -20.22
CA GLU A 272 -6.95 -7.01 -21.18
C GLU A 272 -7.98 -7.99 -21.76
N TYR A 273 -7.53 -9.19 -22.11
CA TYR A 273 -8.42 -10.22 -22.66
C TYR A 273 -9.50 -10.68 -21.67
N ILE A 274 -9.13 -10.83 -20.37
CA ILE A 274 -10.06 -11.30 -19.34
C ILE A 274 -11.00 -10.20 -18.88
N THR A 275 -10.44 -8.99 -18.65
CA THR A 275 -11.17 -7.89 -18.01
C THR A 275 -11.89 -6.98 -19.01
N GLY A 276 -11.40 -6.92 -20.26
CA GLY A 276 -11.84 -5.95 -21.25
C GLY A 276 -11.38 -4.51 -20.97
N MET A 277 -10.45 -4.32 -20.02
CA MET A 277 -9.94 -3.01 -19.61
C MET A 277 -8.52 -2.81 -20.13
N ASP A 278 -8.20 -1.61 -20.59
CA ASP A 278 -6.84 -1.25 -21.00
C ASP A 278 -5.85 -1.51 -19.85
N THR A 279 -4.70 -2.10 -20.17
CA THR A 279 -3.75 -2.53 -19.15
C THR A 279 -2.33 -2.16 -19.53
N ARG A 280 -1.61 -1.51 -18.59
CA ARG A 280 -0.18 -1.23 -18.72
C ARG A 280 0.62 -1.78 -17.55
N ILE A 281 1.92 -1.92 -17.75
CA ILE A 281 2.85 -2.22 -16.65
C ILE A 281 3.31 -0.90 -16.03
N GLY A 282 3.21 -0.81 -14.70
CA GLY A 282 3.69 0.31 -13.90
C GLY A 282 5.16 0.14 -13.56
N TYR A 283 5.97 1.09 -13.99
CA TYR A 283 7.40 1.18 -13.68
C TYR A 283 7.65 2.40 -12.81
N PRO A 284 8.48 2.34 -11.77
CA PRO A 284 8.77 3.49 -10.91
C PRO A 284 9.79 4.48 -11.54
N ASN A 285 9.78 4.61 -12.88
CA ASN A 285 10.81 5.30 -13.64
C ASN A 285 10.79 6.82 -13.49
N GLU A 286 9.61 7.40 -13.33
CA GLU A 286 9.43 8.87 -13.38
C GLU A 286 10.08 9.58 -12.20
N HIS A 287 10.26 8.87 -11.09
CA HIS A 287 10.84 9.40 -9.85
C HIS A 287 12.33 9.10 -9.68
N LEU A 288 12.94 8.39 -10.64
CA LEU A 288 14.33 7.95 -10.54
C LEU A 288 15.29 8.81 -11.36
N GLY A 289 16.34 9.29 -10.70
CA GLY A 289 17.43 10.00 -11.35
C GLY A 289 18.29 9.09 -12.24
N LYS A 290 19.28 9.69 -12.92
CA LYS A 290 20.25 8.93 -13.73
C LYS A 290 21.12 8.04 -12.85
N GLY A 291 21.36 6.80 -13.27
CA GLY A 291 22.24 5.84 -12.57
C GLY A 291 21.52 4.87 -11.63
N PHE A 292 20.19 4.91 -11.57
CA PHE A 292 19.37 4.01 -10.74
C PHE A 292 18.64 2.95 -11.57
N ASP A 293 19.24 2.48 -12.66
CA ASP A 293 18.61 1.52 -13.59
C ASP A 293 18.23 0.19 -12.94
N GLU A 294 18.92 -0.20 -11.87
CA GLU A 294 18.65 -1.45 -11.14
C GLU A 294 17.29 -1.44 -10.44
N VAL A 295 16.81 -0.29 -10.00
CA VAL A 295 15.53 -0.14 -9.26
C VAL A 295 14.36 0.31 -10.14
N LYS A 296 14.55 0.37 -11.46
CA LYS A 296 13.48 0.70 -12.42
C LYS A 296 12.48 -0.43 -12.65
N SER A 297 12.82 -1.66 -12.22
CA SER A 297 11.93 -2.80 -12.39
C SER A 297 10.65 -2.65 -11.54
N PRO A 298 9.49 -3.10 -12.04
CA PRO A 298 8.23 -3.10 -11.27
C PRO A 298 8.34 -3.77 -9.90
N MET A 299 9.25 -4.72 -9.74
CA MET A 299 9.48 -5.40 -8.46
C MET A 299 9.94 -4.46 -7.33
N TYR A 300 10.40 -3.26 -7.64
CA TYR A 300 10.84 -2.24 -6.68
C TYR A 300 9.81 -1.13 -6.48
N ALA A 301 8.62 -1.23 -7.09
CA ALA A 301 7.59 -0.20 -7.02
C ALA A 301 7.28 0.23 -5.58
N THR A 302 7.00 -0.74 -4.70
CA THR A 302 6.75 -0.48 -3.27
C THR A 302 7.93 0.19 -2.58
N GLY A 303 9.16 -0.30 -2.82
CA GLY A 303 10.36 0.28 -2.20
C GLY A 303 10.60 1.73 -2.62
N VAL A 304 10.44 2.04 -3.92
CA VAL A 304 10.54 3.41 -4.44
C VAL A 304 9.40 4.26 -3.87
N GLY A 305 8.19 3.73 -3.82
CA GLY A 305 7.03 4.42 -3.26
C GLY A 305 7.20 4.80 -1.78
N LEU A 306 7.74 3.90 -0.97
CA LEU A 306 8.04 4.19 0.45
C LEU A 306 9.02 5.37 0.59
N VAL A 307 10.02 5.46 -0.28
CA VAL A 307 10.95 6.61 -0.30
C VAL A 307 10.22 7.89 -0.70
N ILE A 308 9.33 7.83 -1.70
CA ILE A 308 8.53 8.99 -2.14
C ILE A 308 7.61 9.46 -1.00
N CYS A 309 6.93 8.55 -0.31
CA CYS A 309 6.11 8.89 0.86
C CYS A 309 6.95 9.62 1.92
N GLY A 310 8.16 9.11 2.21
CA GLY A 310 9.05 9.76 3.16
C GLY A 310 9.51 11.16 2.73
N LEU A 311 9.73 11.38 1.44
CA LEU A 311 10.07 12.71 0.93
C LEU A 311 8.89 13.69 1.03
N LYS A 312 7.67 13.24 0.69
CA LYS A 312 6.44 14.04 0.86
C LYS A 312 6.23 14.47 2.30
N ASP A 313 6.43 13.57 3.25
CA ASP A 313 6.34 13.89 4.69
C ASP A 313 7.32 14.99 5.11
N VAL A 314 8.54 14.96 4.61
CA VAL A 314 9.55 15.99 4.91
C VAL A 314 9.12 17.34 4.33
N GLU A 315 8.67 17.36 3.07
CA GLU A 315 8.19 18.57 2.41
C GLU A 315 6.97 19.18 3.14
N ASP A 316 6.04 18.35 3.60
CA ASP A 316 4.85 18.81 4.30
C ASP A 316 5.19 19.35 5.69
N LEU A 317 6.15 18.74 6.38
CA LEU A 317 6.68 19.27 7.64
C LEU A 317 7.36 20.63 7.46
N GLU A 318 8.11 20.79 6.39
CA GLU A 318 8.76 22.08 6.07
C GLU A 318 7.73 23.16 5.76
N LYS A 319 6.69 22.86 4.96
CA LYS A 319 5.58 23.78 4.65
C LYS A 319 4.83 24.19 5.91
N ARG A 320 4.49 23.25 6.81
CA ARG A 320 3.82 23.53 8.10
C ARG A 320 4.68 24.45 8.98
N THR A 321 5.96 24.15 9.10
CA THR A 321 6.90 24.98 9.90
C THR A 321 7.03 26.40 9.33
N GLN A 322 7.08 26.54 8.01
CA GLN A 322 7.13 27.87 7.37
C GLN A 322 5.84 28.66 7.58
N HIS A 323 4.68 28.00 7.54
CA HIS A 323 3.38 28.64 7.78
C HIS A 323 3.23 29.10 9.22
N GLU A 324 3.66 28.30 10.21
CA GLU A 324 3.68 28.67 11.62
C GLU A 324 4.61 29.86 11.90
N LEU A 325 5.76 29.90 11.26
CA LEU A 325 6.70 31.02 11.37
C LEU A 325 6.17 32.31 10.72
N ALA A 326 5.37 32.20 9.66
CA ALA A 326 4.74 33.33 9.00
C ALA A 326 3.58 33.90 9.83
N THR A 327 2.75 33.04 10.42
CA THR A 327 1.61 33.45 11.29
C THR A 327 2.08 34.04 12.60
N ASN A 328 3.14 33.54 13.22
CA ASN A 328 3.72 34.10 14.43
C ASN A 328 4.38 35.49 14.22
N LYS A 329 4.69 35.88 13.00
CA LYS A 329 5.23 37.22 12.68
C LYS A 329 4.15 38.29 12.53
N SER A 330 2.89 37.92 12.42
CA SER A 330 1.76 38.82 12.18
C SER A 330 0.91 39.15 13.43
N THR A 331 1.24 38.59 14.61
CA THR A 331 0.51 38.88 15.84
C THR A 331 1.27 39.97 16.67
N PRO A 332 0.63 41.10 17.01
CA PRO A 332 1.19 42.06 17.95
C PRO A 332 1.27 41.42 19.36
N THR A 333 2.35 41.65 20.04
CA THR A 333 2.68 41.13 21.35
C THR A 333 1.60 41.46 22.39
N GLU A 334 0.75 40.49 22.72
CA GLU A 334 0.00 40.49 24.00
C GLU A 334 0.74 39.62 25.02
N GLU A 335 0.78 40.06 26.26
CA GLU A 335 1.56 39.44 27.36
C GLU A 335 1.10 37.98 27.63
N PRO A 336 2.02 37.11 28.09
CA PRO A 336 1.75 35.70 28.18
C PRO A 336 0.86 35.32 29.35
N THR A 337 -0.36 34.86 29.06
CA THR A 337 -1.11 34.02 30.00
C THR A 337 -0.53 32.60 29.98
N PRO A 338 -0.46 31.88 31.11
CA PRO A 338 0.20 30.58 31.16
C PRO A 338 -0.50 29.52 30.29
N GLN A 339 0.19 29.10 29.26
CA GLN A 339 -0.26 28.07 28.33
C GLN A 339 -0.23 26.67 28.95
N ALA A 340 -1.32 25.95 28.81
CA ALA A 340 -1.34 24.50 29.00
C ALA A 340 -0.40 23.83 27.97
N PRO A 341 0.24 22.70 28.31
CA PRO A 341 1.27 22.09 27.44
C PRO A 341 0.68 21.70 26.08
N ALA A 342 1.38 22.11 25.04
CA ALA A 342 1.07 21.79 23.64
C ALA A 342 0.95 20.28 23.45
N ARG A 343 -0.19 19.83 22.92
CA ARG A 343 -0.44 18.43 22.57
C ARG A 343 0.22 18.16 21.24
N THR A 344 1.22 17.28 21.22
CA THR A 344 1.81 16.72 20.00
C THR A 344 0.78 15.89 19.24
N PRO A 345 0.80 15.85 17.90
CA PRO A 345 -0.09 15.01 17.09
C PRO A 345 0.05 13.53 17.48
N PHE A 346 -1.06 12.85 17.66
CA PHE A 346 -1.21 11.53 18.31
C PHE A 346 -0.48 10.36 17.61
N GLY A 347 -0.10 10.49 16.38
CA GLY A 347 0.66 9.46 15.65
C GLY A 347 2.06 9.16 16.20
N ARG A 348 2.64 10.04 17.01
CA ARG A 348 3.98 9.86 17.60
C ARG A 348 4.01 9.24 19.01
N ASN A 349 2.92 9.32 19.78
CA ASN A 349 2.92 8.85 21.19
C ASN A 349 2.49 7.39 21.35
N TRP A 350 2.01 6.73 20.30
CA TRP A 350 1.65 5.31 20.33
C TRP A 350 2.88 4.41 20.59
N LEU A 351 4.05 4.77 20.07
CA LEU A 351 5.32 4.07 20.36
C LEU A 351 5.73 4.14 21.84
N GLU A 352 5.42 5.25 22.52
CA GLU A 352 5.68 5.35 23.97
C GLU A 352 4.69 4.52 24.80
N PHE A 353 3.44 4.41 24.36
CA PHE A 353 2.44 3.58 25.04
C PHE A 353 2.80 2.09 24.94
N ILE A 354 3.28 1.63 23.76
CA ILE A 354 3.77 0.25 23.60
C ILE A 354 5.05 0.01 24.41
N LYS A 355 5.99 0.93 24.45
CA LYS A 355 7.18 0.80 25.30
C LYS A 355 6.81 0.65 26.77
N LYS A 356 5.81 1.40 27.24
CA LYS A 356 5.37 1.37 28.64
C LYS A 356 4.66 0.06 29.01
N SER A 357 3.83 -0.50 28.10
CA SER A 357 3.16 -1.80 28.34
C SER A 357 4.08 -3.02 28.23
N LEU A 358 5.25 -2.88 27.57
CA LEU A 358 6.27 -3.95 27.46
C LEU A 358 7.27 -3.95 28.64
N VAL A 359 7.34 -2.87 29.42
CA VAL A 359 8.24 -2.77 30.57
C VAL A 359 7.54 -3.21 31.88
N ASP A 360 6.19 -3.12 31.95
CA ASP A 360 5.44 -3.50 33.16
C ASP A 360 5.18 -5.02 33.31
N ASP A 361 5.45 -5.84 32.24
CA ASP A 361 5.26 -7.30 32.33
C ASP A 361 6.54 -8.08 32.75
N GLY A 362 7.56 -7.39 33.21
CA GLY A 362 8.88 -7.97 33.54
C GLY A 362 9.35 -7.82 35.00
N GLY A 363 8.46 -7.90 35.99
CA GLY A 363 8.93 -7.84 37.38
C GLY A 363 7.88 -8.17 38.42
N ASP A 364 7.80 -9.39 38.83
CA ASP A 364 7.85 -9.89 40.21
C ASP A 364 7.32 -11.32 40.32
N SER A 365 8.24 -12.26 40.26
CA SER A 365 8.05 -13.57 40.89
C SER A 365 9.07 -13.72 42.02
N ASN A 366 8.77 -13.15 43.16
CA ASN A 366 9.37 -13.59 44.41
C ASN A 366 8.39 -14.50 45.14
N LEU A 367 8.61 -15.80 45.00
CA LEU A 367 8.14 -16.83 45.90
C LEU A 367 9.02 -16.81 47.15
N ASN A 368 8.43 -16.47 48.26
CA ASN A 368 8.87 -16.94 49.58
C ASN A 368 7.63 -17.13 50.49
N GLY A 369 7.45 -18.36 50.96
CA GLY A 369 6.51 -18.73 51.96
C GLY A 369 5.77 -20.03 51.66
#